data_81e0b5018ec039dd34eb7eddb75e825c
#
_entry.id   81e0b5018ec039dd34eb7eddb75e825c
#
_cell.length_a   1.000
_cell.length_b   1.000
_cell.length_c   1.000
_cell.angle_alpha   90.00
_cell.angle_beta   90.00
_cell.angle_gamma   90.00
#
_symmetry.space_group_name_H-M   'P 1'
#
loop_
_entity.id
_entity.type
_entity.pdbx_description
1 polymer ?
#
loop_
_entity_poly.entity_id
_entity_poly.type
_entity_poly.pdbx_seq_one_letter_code
_entity_poly.pdbx_strand_id
1 'polypeptide(L)'
;PRLVSPSEIVELPVNVFAMDEKIKNVSIKVTTNDMLTLENGNSSQLSFERPDDKIANFRLKVAEKVGVAKVKVIVKSGKHEAKHEIELEVRTPNPVVSEFENTVLEPGKSWNFNYQNIGIYGTNEGVVEVTSVPPLNLDDRLKYLIRYPHGCIEQTTSSVFPQLSLSDVMDLKENEIKAIENNIK
;
A
#
# COMPACT_ATOMS: atom_id res chain seq x y z
N PRO A 1 2.91 -6.10 -13.23
CA PRO A 1 2.10 -6.22 -12.03
C PRO A 1 1.39 -4.92 -11.71
N ARG A 2 0.28 -4.96 -10.97
CA ARG A 2 -0.38 -3.75 -10.43
C ARG A 2 -0.03 -3.51 -8.96
N LEU A 3 0.62 -4.49 -8.35
CA LEU A 3 1.01 -4.52 -6.96
C LEU A 3 2.49 -4.89 -6.87
N VAL A 4 3.23 -4.19 -6.03
CA VAL A 4 4.64 -4.44 -5.74
C VAL A 4 4.89 -4.30 -4.23
N SER A 5 5.97 -4.92 -3.75
CA SER A 5 6.37 -4.85 -2.34
C SER A 5 7.41 -3.75 -2.11
N PRO A 6 7.49 -3.17 -0.90
CA PRO A 6 8.60 -2.30 -0.51
C PRO A 6 9.96 -3.00 -0.72
N SER A 7 10.95 -2.25 -1.15
CA SER A 7 12.32 -2.71 -1.44
C SER A 7 12.45 -3.72 -2.61
N GLU A 8 11.35 -4.06 -3.28
CA GLU A 8 11.35 -4.96 -4.43
C GLU A 8 12.07 -4.32 -5.63
N ILE A 9 12.72 -5.16 -6.44
CA ILE A 9 13.28 -4.77 -7.72
C ILE A 9 12.43 -5.39 -8.81
N VAL A 10 11.87 -4.55 -9.68
CA VAL A 10 11.01 -4.96 -10.76
C VAL A 10 11.56 -4.51 -12.11
N GLU A 11 11.32 -5.29 -13.15
CA GLU A 11 11.62 -4.88 -14.52
C GLU A 11 10.35 -4.37 -15.21
N LEU A 12 10.49 -3.22 -15.87
CA LEU A 12 9.49 -2.60 -16.71
C LEU A 12 9.86 -2.82 -18.17
N PRO A 13 9.27 -3.81 -18.85
CA PRO A 13 9.41 -3.95 -20.29
C PRO A 13 8.53 -2.90 -20.99
N VAL A 14 9.14 -2.09 -21.84
CA VAL A 14 8.45 -1.13 -22.72
C VAL A 14 8.51 -1.68 -24.14
N ASN A 15 7.39 -2.22 -24.61
CA ASN A 15 7.28 -2.70 -25.99
C ASN A 15 6.87 -1.55 -26.90
N VAL A 16 7.66 -1.32 -27.95
CA VAL A 16 7.46 -0.26 -28.94
C VAL A 16 7.17 -0.88 -30.30
N PHE A 17 5.98 -0.63 -30.80
CA PHE A 17 5.52 -1.06 -32.12
C PHE A 17 5.74 0.06 -33.14
N ALA A 18 6.73 -0.06 -34.01
CA ALA A 18 6.99 0.84 -35.10
C ALA A 18 6.34 0.31 -36.37
N MET A 19 5.09 0.70 -36.66
CA MET A 19 4.29 0.15 -37.76
C MET A 19 4.41 0.93 -39.07
N ASP A 20 5.08 2.10 -39.08
CA ASP A 20 5.32 2.91 -40.28
C ASP A 20 6.81 2.84 -40.65
N GLU A 21 7.10 2.61 -41.93
CA GLU A 21 8.47 2.57 -42.49
C GLU A 21 9.26 3.87 -42.28
N LYS A 22 8.58 4.98 -42.01
CA LYS A 22 9.20 6.27 -41.70
C LYS A 22 9.78 6.35 -40.31
N ILE A 23 9.37 5.44 -39.41
CA ILE A 23 9.86 5.38 -38.02
C ILE A 23 11.18 4.59 -38.02
N LYS A 24 12.30 5.31 -37.94
CA LYS A 24 13.65 4.70 -37.95
C LYS A 24 14.29 4.72 -36.55
N ASN A 25 14.19 5.83 -35.83
CA ASN A 25 14.79 6.00 -34.50
C ASN A 25 13.71 6.41 -33.51
N VAL A 26 13.66 5.70 -32.42
CA VAL A 26 12.71 5.90 -31.32
C VAL A 26 13.47 6.14 -30.04
N SER A 27 13.21 7.24 -29.38
CA SER A 27 13.71 7.52 -28.02
C SER A 27 12.63 7.24 -27.00
N ILE A 28 13.01 6.55 -25.94
CA ILE A 28 12.15 6.22 -24.80
C ILE A 28 12.69 6.97 -23.60
N LYS A 29 11.81 7.63 -22.85
CA LYS A 29 12.14 8.26 -21.57
C LYS A 29 11.15 7.79 -20.52
N VAL A 30 11.68 7.33 -19.38
CA VAL A 30 10.91 6.91 -18.20
C VAL A 30 11.14 7.90 -17.07
N THR A 31 10.08 8.30 -16.40
CA THR A 31 10.13 9.13 -15.19
C THR A 31 9.25 8.49 -14.12
N THR A 32 9.67 8.64 -12.87
CA THR A 32 9.02 8.03 -11.71
C THR A 32 8.80 9.09 -10.64
N ASN A 33 7.90 8.82 -9.70
CA ASN A 33 7.84 9.59 -8.45
C ASN A 33 8.86 9.05 -7.42
N ASP A 34 8.86 9.61 -6.21
CA ASP A 34 9.76 9.25 -5.11
C ASP A 34 9.59 7.82 -4.55
N MET A 35 8.58 7.09 -5.03
CA MET A 35 8.36 5.69 -4.69
C MET A 35 9.22 4.71 -5.50
N LEU A 36 9.84 5.17 -6.58
CA LEU A 36 10.62 4.33 -7.49
C LEU A 36 11.93 5.02 -7.90
N THR A 37 13.01 4.23 -7.93
CA THR A 37 14.31 4.66 -8.45
C THR A 37 14.68 3.82 -9.66
N LEU A 38 15.10 4.49 -10.76
CA LEU A 38 15.62 3.82 -11.97
C LEU A 38 17.09 3.45 -11.76
N GLU A 39 17.41 2.16 -11.84
CA GLU A 39 18.79 1.67 -11.59
C GLU A 39 19.65 1.60 -12.84
N ASN A 40 19.05 1.38 -14.02
CA ASN A 40 19.77 1.22 -15.30
C ASN A 40 19.58 2.42 -16.26
N GLY A 41 19.34 3.61 -15.69
CA GLY A 41 19.09 4.82 -16.45
C GLY A 41 17.61 5.04 -16.77
N ASN A 42 17.28 6.25 -17.24
CA ASN A 42 15.92 6.71 -17.48
C ASN A 42 15.57 6.85 -18.96
N SER A 43 16.44 6.44 -19.87
CA SER A 43 16.23 6.56 -21.31
C SER A 43 16.85 5.39 -22.07
N SER A 44 16.24 5.09 -23.20
CA SER A 44 16.72 4.09 -24.16
C SER A 44 16.46 4.56 -25.59
N GLN A 45 17.23 4.06 -26.53
CA GLN A 45 17.04 4.31 -27.96
C GLN A 45 16.90 2.99 -28.71
N LEU A 46 15.92 2.93 -29.61
CA LEU A 46 15.68 1.79 -30.47
C LEU A 46 15.76 2.24 -31.92
N SER A 47 16.41 1.43 -32.76
CA SER A 47 16.48 1.66 -34.23
C SER A 47 15.69 0.58 -34.94
N PHE A 48 14.94 0.99 -35.98
CA PHE A 48 14.09 0.12 -36.79
C PHE A 48 14.52 0.25 -38.28
N GLU A 49 14.82 -0.85 -38.89
CA GLU A 49 15.13 -0.91 -40.36
C GLU A 49 13.83 -1.04 -41.18
N ARG A 50 12.87 -1.75 -40.62
CA ARG A 50 11.54 -2.03 -41.15
C ARG A 50 10.49 -1.95 -40.05
N PRO A 51 9.18 -1.92 -40.40
CA PRO A 51 8.12 -2.07 -39.41
C PRO A 51 8.32 -3.33 -38.55
N ASP A 52 8.40 -3.15 -37.25
CA ASP A 52 8.72 -4.22 -36.29
C ASP A 52 8.34 -3.78 -34.86
N ASP A 53 8.45 -4.70 -33.90
CA ASP A 53 8.38 -4.38 -32.47
C ASP A 53 9.70 -4.66 -31.78
N LYS A 54 10.04 -3.83 -30.78
CA LYS A 54 11.22 -3.99 -29.95
C LYS A 54 10.92 -3.63 -28.50
N ILE A 55 11.60 -4.31 -27.58
CA ILE A 55 11.45 -4.12 -26.14
C ILE A 55 12.68 -3.38 -25.58
N ALA A 56 12.42 -2.37 -24.77
CA ALA A 56 13.41 -1.74 -23.92
C ALA A 56 13.06 -2.05 -22.44
N ASN A 57 14.02 -2.56 -21.69
CA ASN A 57 13.83 -2.93 -20.28
C ASN A 57 14.41 -1.85 -19.36
N PHE A 58 13.62 -1.43 -18.37
CA PHE A 58 14.03 -0.52 -17.32
C PHE A 58 13.92 -1.23 -15.97
N ARG A 59 14.96 -1.09 -15.15
CA ARG A 59 15.01 -1.68 -13.83
C ARG A 59 14.63 -0.65 -12.79
N LEU A 60 13.60 -0.96 -12.02
CA LEU A 60 13.01 -0.08 -11.00
C LEU A 60 13.22 -0.70 -9.62
N LYS A 61 13.74 0.08 -8.69
CA LYS A 61 13.80 -0.26 -7.27
C LYS A 61 12.69 0.47 -6.54
N VAL A 62 11.85 -0.27 -5.81
CA VAL A 62 10.75 0.26 -5.01
C VAL A 62 11.31 0.80 -3.69
N ALA A 63 10.81 1.96 -3.25
CA ALA A 63 11.17 2.55 -1.97
C ALA A 63 10.72 1.66 -0.79
N GLU A 64 11.38 1.81 0.35
CA GLU A 64 11.06 1.07 1.59
C GLU A 64 9.90 1.73 2.35
N LYS A 65 8.79 1.97 1.66
CA LYS A 65 7.57 2.55 2.23
C LYS A 65 6.35 2.09 1.43
N VAL A 66 5.17 2.13 2.04
CA VAL A 66 3.90 1.84 1.39
C VAL A 66 3.33 3.09 0.70
N GLY A 67 2.55 2.93 -0.35
CA GLY A 67 1.95 4.05 -1.08
C GLY A 67 1.68 3.74 -2.54
N VAL A 68 1.58 4.78 -3.37
CA VAL A 68 1.34 4.66 -4.81
C VAL A 68 2.57 5.11 -5.60
N ALA A 69 3.16 4.17 -6.31
CA ALA A 69 4.25 4.40 -7.24
C ALA A 69 3.69 4.80 -8.61
N LYS A 70 4.29 5.82 -9.23
CA LYS A 70 3.87 6.31 -10.53
C LYS A 70 5.03 6.23 -11.51
N VAL A 71 4.74 5.68 -12.68
CA VAL A 71 5.68 5.58 -13.80
C VAL A 71 5.07 6.25 -15.01
N LYS A 72 5.81 7.13 -15.62
CA LYS A 72 5.44 7.77 -16.89
C LYS A 72 6.46 7.43 -17.96
N VAL A 73 5.99 6.83 -19.03
CA VAL A 73 6.77 6.48 -20.21
C VAL A 73 6.41 7.43 -21.34
N ILE A 74 7.42 8.05 -21.93
CA ILE A 74 7.29 8.91 -23.11
C ILE A 74 8.14 8.32 -24.21
N VAL A 75 7.52 8.07 -25.36
CA VAL A 75 8.18 7.52 -26.55
C VAL A 75 8.07 8.53 -27.68
N LYS A 76 9.20 8.85 -28.33
CA LYS A 76 9.25 9.84 -29.41
C LYS A 76 9.99 9.32 -30.64
N SER A 77 9.47 9.66 -31.83
CA SER A 77 10.13 9.46 -33.10
C SER A 77 9.78 10.63 -34.04
N GLY A 78 10.73 11.53 -34.30
CA GLY A 78 10.48 12.74 -35.08
C GLY A 78 9.33 13.58 -34.49
N LYS A 79 8.23 13.70 -35.21
CA LYS A 79 7.02 14.44 -34.77
C LYS A 79 6.03 13.59 -33.98
N HIS A 80 6.24 12.29 -33.92
CA HIS A 80 5.35 11.36 -33.24
C HIS A 80 5.73 11.25 -31.76
N GLU A 81 4.73 11.30 -30.89
CA GLU A 81 4.90 11.13 -29.45
C GLU A 81 3.78 10.25 -28.91
N ALA A 82 4.14 9.27 -28.08
CA ALA A 82 3.21 8.47 -27.31
C ALA A 82 3.55 8.58 -25.82
N LYS A 83 2.53 8.60 -24.98
CA LYS A 83 2.67 8.67 -23.52
C LYS A 83 1.85 7.58 -22.86
N HIS A 84 2.41 6.99 -21.81
CA HIS A 84 1.69 6.04 -20.99
C HIS A 84 2.03 6.28 -19.53
N GLU A 85 1.01 6.29 -18.68
CA GLU A 85 1.16 6.45 -17.22
C GLU A 85 0.65 5.18 -16.53
N ILE A 86 1.43 4.70 -15.57
CA ILE A 86 1.16 3.47 -14.82
C ILE A 86 1.20 3.83 -13.35
N GLU A 87 0.18 3.41 -12.61
CA GLU A 87 0.18 3.43 -11.15
C GLU A 87 0.32 2.01 -10.62
N LEU A 88 1.24 1.84 -9.67
CA LEU A 88 1.50 0.59 -8.98
C LEU A 88 1.26 0.83 -7.49
N GLU A 89 0.48 -0.02 -6.88
CA GLU A 89 0.28 0.03 -5.45
C GLU A 89 1.42 -0.68 -4.73
N VAL A 90 2.07 0.03 -3.82
CA VAL A 90 3.15 -0.52 -2.98
C VAL A 90 2.55 -0.91 -1.64
N ARG A 91 2.45 -2.22 -1.39
CA ARG A 91 1.88 -2.79 -0.16
C ARG A 91 2.85 -3.77 0.48
N THR A 92 2.76 -3.90 1.80
CA THR A 92 3.46 -4.98 2.50
C THR A 92 2.78 -6.31 2.23
N PRO A 93 3.53 -7.37 1.87
CA PRO A 93 3.00 -8.72 1.75
C PRO A 93 2.85 -9.42 3.10
N ASN A 94 3.46 -8.88 4.16
CA ASN A 94 3.51 -9.50 5.46
C ASN A 94 2.26 -9.18 6.30
N PRO A 95 1.81 -10.12 7.13
CA PRO A 95 0.74 -9.86 8.08
C PRO A 95 1.19 -8.83 9.13
N VAL A 96 0.21 -8.19 9.77
CA VAL A 96 0.46 -7.32 10.91
C VAL A 96 0.98 -8.16 12.08
N VAL A 97 2.07 -7.70 12.69
CA VAL A 97 2.65 -8.29 13.91
C VAL A 97 2.39 -7.34 15.07
N SER A 98 1.95 -7.87 16.20
CA SER A 98 1.74 -7.09 17.42
C SER A 98 2.65 -7.60 18.52
N GLU A 99 3.33 -6.68 19.20
CA GLU A 99 4.09 -6.95 20.42
C GLU A 99 3.43 -6.25 21.59
N PHE A 100 3.38 -6.91 22.73
CA PHE A 100 2.77 -6.41 23.94
C PHE A 100 3.77 -6.45 25.08
N GLU A 101 3.88 -5.35 25.80
CA GLU A 101 4.60 -5.29 27.07
C GLU A 101 3.65 -4.75 28.12
N ASN A 102 3.59 -5.41 29.27
CA ASN A 102 2.77 -4.96 30.39
C ASN A 102 3.53 -5.03 31.69
N THR A 103 3.20 -4.16 32.61
CA THR A 103 3.77 -4.14 33.96
C THR A 103 2.77 -3.60 34.97
N VAL A 104 2.93 -3.97 36.22
CA VAL A 104 2.20 -3.34 37.33
C VAL A 104 3.07 -2.25 37.93
N LEU A 105 2.56 -1.03 37.92
CA LEU A 105 3.30 0.14 38.41
C LEU A 105 2.88 0.43 39.84
N GLU A 106 3.79 0.18 40.80
CA GLU A 106 3.60 0.51 42.19
C GLU A 106 3.58 2.04 42.44
N PRO A 107 2.85 2.53 43.45
CA PRO A 107 2.81 3.94 43.78
C PRO A 107 4.21 4.56 43.95
N GLY A 108 4.47 5.67 43.26
CA GLY A 108 5.75 6.39 43.29
C GLY A 108 6.88 5.76 42.44
N LYS A 109 6.59 4.71 41.67
CA LYS A 109 7.55 4.10 40.73
C LYS A 109 7.37 4.64 39.32
N SER A 110 8.39 4.44 38.48
CA SER A 110 8.36 4.79 37.09
C SER A 110 8.61 3.54 36.23
N TRP A 111 7.99 3.47 35.08
CA TRP A 111 8.23 2.47 34.06
C TRP A 111 8.80 3.16 32.82
N ASN A 112 9.93 2.66 32.35
CA ASN A 112 10.56 3.10 31.12
C ASN A 112 10.57 1.94 30.15
N PHE A 113 10.07 2.16 28.95
CA PHE A 113 10.13 1.19 27.87
C PHE A 113 10.79 1.81 26.63
N ASN A 114 11.45 0.96 25.84
CA ASN A 114 12.05 1.37 24.60
C ASN A 114 11.17 0.90 23.44
N TYR A 115 10.59 1.85 22.72
CA TYR A 115 9.87 1.55 21.51
C TYR A 115 10.85 1.30 20.36
N GLN A 116 10.72 0.14 19.73
CA GLN A 116 11.46 -0.19 18.51
C GLN A 116 10.46 -0.44 17.37
N ASN A 117 10.72 0.16 16.22
CA ASN A 117 9.90 -0.12 15.04
C ASN A 117 10.08 -1.56 14.59
N ILE A 118 8.97 -2.25 14.38
CA ILE A 118 8.92 -3.61 13.86
C ILE A 118 8.49 -3.55 12.39
N GLY A 119 9.29 -4.15 11.49
CA GLY A 119 8.95 -4.21 10.08
C GLY A 119 9.16 -2.88 9.33
N ILE A 120 8.19 -2.46 8.53
CA ILE A 120 8.35 -1.33 7.60
C ILE A 120 8.17 -0.01 8.32
N TYR A 121 9.11 0.92 8.11
CA TYR A 121 9.05 2.27 8.65
C TYR A 121 7.76 3.00 8.22
N GLY A 122 7.12 3.68 9.18
CA GLY A 122 5.89 4.46 8.94
C GLY A 122 4.61 3.63 8.92
N THR A 123 4.67 2.30 9.17
CA THR A 123 3.48 1.44 9.29
C THR A 123 3.20 0.99 10.72
N ASN A 124 4.03 1.45 11.68
CA ASN A 124 3.92 1.07 13.08
C ASN A 124 2.91 1.96 13.80
N GLU A 125 2.02 1.36 14.56
CA GLU A 125 1.14 2.03 15.49
C GLU A 125 1.43 1.50 16.91
N GLY A 126 1.50 2.37 17.89
CA GLY A 126 1.69 2.00 19.29
C GLY A 126 0.60 2.62 20.15
N VAL A 127 0.08 1.84 21.11
CA VAL A 127 -0.87 2.31 22.13
C VAL A 127 -0.27 2.06 23.49
N VAL A 128 -0.30 3.08 24.35
CA VAL A 128 0.03 2.98 25.78
C VAL A 128 -1.26 3.12 26.55
N GLU A 129 -1.64 2.08 27.24
CA GLU A 129 -2.81 2.07 28.11
C GLU A 129 -2.37 2.09 29.58
N VAL A 130 -2.93 2.99 30.36
CA VAL A 130 -2.72 3.09 31.81
C VAL A 130 -4.06 2.97 32.50
N THR A 131 -4.21 1.93 33.31
CA THR A 131 -5.47 1.64 34.00
C THR A 131 -5.24 1.24 35.44
N SER A 132 -6.18 1.56 36.31
CA SER A 132 -6.21 1.09 37.72
C SER A 132 -6.94 -0.24 37.90
N VAL A 133 -7.53 -0.76 36.82
CA VAL A 133 -8.17 -2.08 36.79
C VAL A 133 -7.44 -2.97 35.81
N PRO A 134 -7.47 -4.30 35.92
CA PRO A 134 -6.86 -5.19 34.95
C PRO A 134 -7.35 -4.87 33.54
N PRO A 135 -6.47 -4.71 32.56
CA PRO A 135 -6.88 -4.38 31.20
C PRO A 135 -7.73 -5.51 30.62
N LEU A 136 -8.95 -5.20 30.23
CA LEU A 136 -9.83 -6.16 29.59
C LEU A 136 -9.58 -6.31 28.10
N ASN A 137 -8.68 -5.50 27.54
CA ASN A 137 -8.38 -5.42 26.10
C ASN A 137 -9.67 -5.36 25.25
N LEU A 138 -10.63 -4.56 25.69
CA LEU A 138 -11.95 -4.49 25.07
C LEU A 138 -11.86 -3.84 23.68
N ASP A 139 -11.02 -2.84 23.50
CA ASP A 139 -10.92 -2.09 22.23
C ASP A 139 -10.62 -2.99 21.04
N ASP A 140 -9.62 -3.84 21.14
CA ASP A 140 -9.27 -4.76 20.04
C ASP A 140 -10.35 -5.81 19.81
N ARG A 141 -11.01 -6.27 20.89
CA ARG A 141 -12.12 -7.22 20.79
C ARG A 141 -13.37 -6.57 20.19
N LEU A 142 -13.65 -5.33 20.56
CA LEU A 142 -14.79 -4.58 20.03
C LEU A 142 -14.59 -4.20 18.56
N LYS A 143 -13.37 -3.80 18.17
CA LYS A 143 -13.02 -3.55 16.75
C LYS A 143 -13.18 -4.80 15.88
N TYR A 144 -12.96 -5.99 16.45
CA TYR A 144 -13.21 -7.24 15.73
C TYR A 144 -14.68 -7.41 15.33
N LEU A 145 -15.61 -6.76 16.00
CA LEU A 145 -17.04 -6.77 15.67
C LEU A 145 -17.35 -5.94 14.41
N ILE A 146 -16.48 -4.99 14.02
CA ILE A 146 -16.67 -4.16 12.83
C ILE A 146 -16.29 -4.97 11.59
N ARG A 147 -17.11 -5.94 11.25
CA ARG A 147 -16.93 -6.79 10.07
C ARG A 147 -18.15 -6.71 9.18
N TYR A 148 -17.90 -6.83 7.88
CA TYR A 148 -19.00 -7.01 6.94
C TYR A 148 -19.74 -8.32 7.24
N PRO A 149 -21.07 -8.29 7.46
CA PRO A 149 -21.83 -9.47 7.83
C PRO A 149 -21.99 -10.40 6.63
N HIS A 150 -21.58 -11.66 6.81
CA HIS A 150 -21.77 -12.73 5.83
C HIS A 150 -22.56 -13.86 6.47
N GLY A 151 -23.48 -14.46 5.72
CA GLY A 151 -24.16 -15.67 6.13
C GLY A 151 -25.68 -15.63 6.05
N CYS A 152 -26.36 -16.51 6.80
CA CYS A 152 -27.81 -16.51 6.92
C CYS A 152 -28.29 -15.32 7.78
N ILE A 153 -29.61 -15.08 7.80
CA ILE A 153 -30.21 -13.94 8.51
C ILE A 153 -29.80 -13.89 10.00
N GLU A 154 -29.68 -15.03 10.65
CA GLU A 154 -29.27 -15.11 12.05
C GLU A 154 -27.82 -14.67 12.25
N GLN A 155 -26.92 -15.11 11.38
CA GLN A 155 -25.51 -14.74 11.42
C GLN A 155 -25.31 -13.26 11.10
N THR A 156 -26.03 -12.77 10.11
CA THR A 156 -26.03 -11.36 9.71
C THR A 156 -26.51 -10.49 10.86
N THR A 157 -27.66 -10.82 11.45
CA THR A 157 -28.25 -10.06 12.58
C THR A 157 -27.30 -10.08 13.79
N SER A 158 -26.75 -11.25 14.14
CA SER A 158 -25.80 -11.39 15.27
C SER A 158 -24.51 -10.61 15.06
N SER A 159 -24.08 -10.42 13.81
CA SER A 159 -22.89 -9.64 13.47
C SER A 159 -23.13 -8.14 13.46
N VAL A 160 -24.32 -7.70 13.02
CA VAL A 160 -24.67 -6.27 12.91
C VAL A 160 -25.18 -5.69 14.22
N PHE A 161 -25.96 -6.46 14.98
CA PHE A 161 -26.59 -5.98 16.22
C PHE A 161 -25.61 -5.35 17.22
N PRO A 162 -24.43 -5.95 17.52
CA PRO A 162 -23.46 -5.32 18.42
C PRO A 162 -22.90 -3.99 17.87
N GLN A 163 -22.82 -3.83 16.54
CA GLN A 163 -22.27 -2.63 15.91
C GLN A 163 -23.13 -1.39 16.15
N LEU A 164 -24.42 -1.57 16.42
CA LEU A 164 -25.35 -0.46 16.72
C LEU A 164 -24.97 0.32 17.98
N SER A 165 -24.29 -0.32 18.94
CA SER A 165 -23.94 0.29 20.24
C SER A 165 -22.43 0.48 20.42
N LEU A 166 -21.61 0.24 19.41
CA LEU A 166 -20.15 0.37 19.56
C LEU A 166 -19.72 1.80 19.88
N SER A 167 -20.38 2.81 19.30
CA SER A 167 -20.10 4.22 19.60
C SER A 167 -20.40 4.64 21.02
N ASP A 168 -21.19 3.86 21.75
CA ASP A 168 -21.53 4.15 23.16
C ASP A 168 -20.47 3.63 24.15
N VAL A 169 -19.62 2.72 23.69
CA VAL A 169 -18.66 2.02 24.55
C VAL A 169 -17.20 2.21 24.14
N MET A 170 -16.95 2.80 22.99
CA MET A 170 -15.59 3.07 22.51
C MET A 170 -15.53 4.26 21.55
N ASP A 171 -14.36 4.91 21.46
CA ASP A 171 -14.10 5.94 20.48
C ASP A 171 -13.83 5.32 19.10
N LEU A 172 -14.66 5.65 18.11
CA LEU A 172 -14.58 5.14 16.76
C LEU A 172 -13.91 6.16 15.82
N LYS A 173 -13.02 5.69 14.98
CA LYS A 173 -12.45 6.49 13.89
C LYS A 173 -13.50 6.68 12.77
N GLU A 174 -13.36 7.72 11.97
CA GLU A 174 -14.31 8.06 10.89
C GLU A 174 -14.51 6.90 9.87
N ASN A 175 -13.43 6.16 9.57
CA ASN A 175 -13.51 4.99 8.69
C ASN A 175 -14.27 3.82 9.32
N GLU A 176 -14.20 3.66 10.64
CA GLU A 176 -14.93 2.62 11.39
C GLU A 176 -16.43 2.95 11.43
N ILE A 177 -16.77 4.20 11.67
CA ILE A 177 -18.18 4.67 11.61
C ILE A 177 -18.79 4.41 10.23
N LYS A 178 -18.06 4.76 9.15
CA LYS A 178 -18.51 4.49 7.78
C LYS A 178 -18.66 2.99 7.49
N ALA A 179 -17.79 2.15 8.02
CA ALA A 179 -17.91 0.71 7.88
C ALA A 179 -19.16 0.16 8.57
N ILE A 180 -19.42 0.61 9.80
CA ILE A 180 -20.64 0.26 10.55
C ILE A 180 -21.90 0.70 9.80
N GLU A 181 -21.97 1.94 9.34
CA GLU A 181 -23.11 2.45 8.57
C GLU A 181 -23.38 1.61 7.31
N ASN A 182 -22.34 1.15 6.63
CA ASN A 182 -22.47 0.29 5.46
C ASN A 182 -22.94 -1.13 5.82
N ASN A 183 -22.55 -1.64 6.98
CA ASN A 183 -22.97 -2.96 7.45
C ASN A 183 -24.43 -3.01 7.92
N ILE A 184 -24.97 -1.87 8.36
CA ILE A 184 -26.34 -1.74 8.86
C ILE A 184 -27.35 -1.60 7.70
N LYS A 185 -26.94 -1.08 6.54
CA LYS A 185 -27.80 -0.91 5.35
C LYS A 185 -28.06 -2.23 4.63
#